data_23a8732c8493cd8449938726c6683824
#
_entry.id   23a8732c8493cd8449938726c6683824
#
_cell.length_a   1.000
_cell.length_b   1.000
_cell.length_c   1.000
_cell.angle_alpha   90.00
_cell.angle_beta   90.00
_cell.angle_gamma   90.00
#
_symmetry.space_group_name_H-M   'P 1'
#
loop_
_entity.id
_entity.type
_entity.pdbx_description
1 polymer ?
#
loop_
_entity_poly.entity_id
_entity_poly.type
_entity_poly.pdbx_seq_one_letter_code
_entity_poly.pdbx_strand_id
1 'polypeptide(L)'
;LGWKDVVLLERKQLTSGTTWHAAGLIAQLRATRNMTRLSKYSQELYGELEAETGVATGFRRNGSITMALTEERREEILRQASMANATPTLTPV
;
A
#
# COMPACT_ATOMS: atom_id res chain seq x y z
N LEU A 1 -7.72 -15.50 6.85
CA LEU A 1 -7.32 -15.50 8.27
C LEU A 1 -8.15 -16.45 9.14
N GLY A 2 -9.19 -17.12 8.61
CA GLY A 2 -9.97 -18.12 9.30
C GLY A 2 -10.94 -17.60 10.38
N TRP A 3 -11.08 -16.29 10.53
CA TRP A 3 -12.09 -15.72 11.41
C TRP A 3 -13.49 -15.99 10.83
N LYS A 4 -14.37 -16.49 11.71
CA LYS A 4 -15.81 -16.66 11.44
C LYS A 4 -16.55 -15.76 12.42
N ASP A 5 -17.81 -15.56 12.25
CA ASP A 5 -18.62 -14.74 13.17
C ASP A 5 -18.10 -13.28 13.34
N VAL A 6 -17.74 -12.67 12.23
CA VAL A 6 -17.30 -11.26 12.20
C VAL A 6 -18.48 -10.34 11.94
N VAL A 7 -18.64 -9.29 12.75
CA VAL A 7 -19.67 -8.27 12.59
C VAL A 7 -19.03 -6.93 12.29
N LEU A 8 -19.45 -6.30 11.22
CA LEU A 8 -19.07 -4.92 10.87
C LEU A 8 -20.18 -3.97 11.32
N LEU A 9 -19.83 -3.02 12.18
CA LEU A 9 -20.75 -1.99 12.65
C LEU A 9 -20.39 -0.65 11.99
N GLU A 10 -21.33 -0.06 11.28
CA GLU A 10 -21.18 1.28 10.70
C GLU A 10 -22.33 2.18 11.18
N ARG A 11 -22.00 3.36 11.69
CA ARG A 11 -22.96 4.31 12.23
C ARG A 11 -23.74 5.10 11.18
N LYS A 12 -23.16 5.24 9.99
CA LYS A 12 -23.73 6.01 8.88
C LYS A 12 -23.87 5.12 7.64
N GLN A 13 -23.31 5.56 6.54
CA GLN A 13 -23.21 4.78 5.30
C GLN A 13 -21.82 4.16 5.20
N LEU A 14 -21.71 2.97 4.63
CA LEU A 14 -20.42 2.35 4.36
C LEU A 14 -19.53 3.32 3.57
N THR A 15 -18.27 3.40 3.95
CA THR A 15 -17.23 4.24 3.36
C THR A 15 -17.39 5.75 3.52
N SER A 16 -18.45 6.25 4.19
CA SER A 16 -18.71 7.69 4.34
C SER A 16 -17.75 8.43 5.30
N GLY A 17 -16.89 7.71 5.98
CA GLY A 17 -15.91 8.28 6.92
C GLY A 17 -14.55 8.52 6.28
N THR A 18 -13.49 8.07 6.95
CA THR A 18 -12.09 8.24 6.52
C THR A 18 -11.80 7.63 5.14
N THR A 19 -12.47 6.55 4.79
CA THR A 19 -12.28 5.87 3.50
C THR A 19 -12.57 6.79 2.31
N TRP A 20 -13.62 7.59 2.41
CA TRP A 20 -13.99 8.58 1.39
C TRP A 20 -12.88 9.62 1.13
N HIS A 21 -12.11 9.98 2.15
CA HIS A 21 -11.03 10.96 2.06
C HIS A 21 -9.68 10.37 1.63
N ALA A 22 -9.59 9.05 1.42
CA ALA A 22 -8.35 8.42 1.03
C ALA A 22 -7.96 8.79 -0.41
N ALA A 23 -6.69 9.10 -0.63
CA ALA A 23 -6.17 9.44 -1.95
C ALA A 23 -6.05 8.23 -2.91
N GLY A 24 -6.32 7.02 -2.43
CA GLY A 24 -6.25 5.80 -3.23
C GLY A 24 -4.83 5.34 -3.58
N LEU A 25 -3.81 5.91 -2.94
CA LEU A 25 -2.41 5.53 -3.16
C LEU A 25 -2.01 4.34 -2.29
N ILE A 26 -1.74 3.21 -2.91
CA ILE A 26 -1.29 1.99 -2.24
C ILE A 26 0.21 1.81 -2.51
N ALA A 27 1.03 2.56 -1.78
CA ALA A 27 2.48 2.48 -1.88
C ALA A 27 3.02 1.34 -1.01
N GLN A 28 4.05 0.64 -1.52
CA GLN A 28 4.67 -0.49 -0.84
C GLN A 28 5.74 -0.07 0.18
N LEU A 29 6.66 0.80 -0.23
CA LEU A 29 7.77 1.23 0.61
C LEU A 29 7.31 2.23 1.69
N ARG A 30 7.73 1.98 2.94
CA ARG A 30 7.45 2.80 4.11
C ARG A 30 8.74 3.07 4.89
N ALA A 31 8.66 3.97 5.88
CA ALA A 31 9.80 4.37 6.69
C ALA A 31 10.43 3.24 7.51
N THR A 32 9.69 2.17 7.81
CA THR A 32 10.20 1.03 8.56
C THR A 32 9.93 -0.29 7.83
N ARG A 33 10.75 -1.30 8.11
CA ARG A 33 10.61 -2.64 7.55
C ARG A 33 9.23 -3.27 7.85
N ASN A 34 8.75 -3.13 9.09
CA ASN A 34 7.46 -3.71 9.47
C ASN A 34 6.30 -3.06 8.72
N MET A 35 6.31 -1.74 8.59
CA MET A 35 5.31 -1.01 7.82
C MET A 35 5.38 -1.33 6.33
N THR A 36 6.58 -1.53 5.79
CA THR A 36 6.78 -1.96 4.40
C THR A 36 6.19 -3.35 4.17
N ARG A 37 6.42 -4.31 5.08
CA ARG A 37 5.81 -5.65 5.00
C ARG A 37 4.29 -5.61 5.04
N LEU A 38 3.71 -4.82 5.95
CA LEU A 38 2.26 -4.64 6.04
C LEU A 38 1.68 -4.01 4.76
N SER A 39 2.34 -2.97 4.24
CA SER A 39 1.91 -2.32 3.00
C SER A 39 2.02 -3.25 1.79
N LYS A 40 3.06 -4.10 1.75
CA LYS A 40 3.20 -5.13 0.71
C LYS A 40 2.04 -6.11 0.76
N TYR A 41 1.75 -6.67 1.93
CA TYR A 41 0.62 -7.57 2.13
C TYR A 41 -0.70 -6.93 1.67
N SER A 42 -0.93 -5.67 2.05
CA SER A 42 -2.13 -4.93 1.63
C SER A 42 -2.19 -4.77 0.11
N GLN A 43 -1.07 -4.49 -0.54
CA GLN A 43 -1.00 -4.36 -2.00
C GLN A 43 -1.30 -5.69 -2.72
N GLU A 44 -0.77 -6.80 -2.20
CA GLU A 44 -1.05 -8.14 -2.71
C GLU A 44 -2.53 -8.47 -2.57
N LEU A 45 -3.10 -8.24 -1.38
CA LEU A 45 -4.52 -8.44 -1.10
C LEU A 45 -5.41 -7.63 -2.05
N TYR A 46 -5.11 -6.35 -2.28
CA TYR A 46 -5.87 -5.53 -3.24
C TYR A 46 -5.81 -6.09 -4.67
N GLY A 47 -4.71 -6.74 -5.04
CA GLY A 47 -4.58 -7.39 -6.34
C GLY A 47 -5.45 -8.64 -6.49
N GLU A 48 -5.80 -9.30 -5.38
CA GLU A 48 -6.55 -10.55 -5.34
C GLU A 48 -8.04 -10.35 -5.09
N LEU A 49 -8.42 -9.25 -4.42
CA LEU A 49 -9.80 -9.01 -3.98
C LEU A 49 -10.83 -9.03 -5.12
N GLU A 50 -10.48 -8.57 -6.30
CA GLU A 50 -11.41 -8.59 -7.44
C GLU A 50 -11.73 -10.02 -7.87
N ALA A 51 -10.73 -10.90 -7.89
CA ALA A 51 -10.93 -12.30 -8.23
C ALA A 51 -11.71 -13.06 -7.13
N GLU A 52 -11.48 -12.70 -5.86
CA GLU A 52 -12.13 -13.33 -4.72
C GLU A 52 -13.60 -12.90 -4.56
N THR A 53 -13.89 -11.62 -4.77
CA THR A 53 -15.20 -11.03 -4.46
C THR A 53 -16.09 -10.78 -5.68
N GLY A 54 -15.52 -10.79 -6.87
CA GLY A 54 -16.20 -10.37 -8.11
C GLY A 54 -16.46 -8.86 -8.20
N VAL A 55 -15.89 -8.06 -7.28
CA VAL A 55 -16.08 -6.61 -7.24
C VAL A 55 -14.77 -5.91 -7.58
N ALA A 56 -14.77 -5.10 -8.64
CA ALA A 56 -13.61 -4.36 -9.07
C ALA A 56 -13.17 -3.35 -8.01
N THR A 57 -11.91 -3.46 -7.57
CA THR A 57 -11.29 -2.51 -6.63
C THR A 57 -10.77 -1.26 -7.33
N GLY A 58 -10.60 -1.30 -8.66
CA GLY A 58 -9.93 -0.27 -9.43
C GLY A 58 -8.42 -0.20 -9.23
N PHE A 59 -7.84 -1.14 -8.46
CA PHE A 59 -6.41 -1.18 -8.16
C PHE A 59 -5.59 -1.48 -9.44
N ARG A 60 -4.60 -0.63 -9.71
CA ARG A 60 -3.68 -0.79 -10.84
C ARG A 60 -2.24 -0.61 -10.40
N ARG A 61 -1.38 -1.57 -10.73
CA ARG A 61 0.06 -1.52 -10.46
C ARG A 61 0.78 -0.77 -11.58
N ASN A 62 0.62 0.54 -11.62
CA ASN A 62 1.26 1.42 -12.61
C ASN A 62 2.57 2.06 -12.12
N GLY A 63 2.99 1.71 -10.89
CA GLY A 63 4.22 2.23 -10.30
C GLY A 63 4.11 3.67 -9.82
N SER A 64 5.24 4.22 -9.42
CA SER A 64 5.37 5.62 -9.02
C SER A 64 6.75 6.17 -9.38
N ILE A 65 6.83 7.47 -9.63
CA ILE A 65 8.09 8.17 -9.87
C ILE A 65 8.25 9.22 -8.78
N THR A 66 9.41 9.22 -8.13
CA THR A 66 9.78 10.24 -7.15
C THR A 66 10.94 11.07 -7.68
N MET A 67 10.77 12.39 -7.70
CA MET A 67 11.79 13.31 -8.16
C MET A 67 12.46 14.04 -7.00
N ALA A 68 13.77 14.23 -7.08
CA ALA A 68 14.55 15.08 -6.20
C ALA A 68 14.75 16.45 -6.84
N LEU A 69 14.34 17.50 -6.14
CA LEU A 69 14.58 18.89 -6.55
C LEU A 69 15.72 19.54 -5.76
N THR A 70 16.19 18.88 -4.70
CA THR A 70 17.32 19.32 -3.88
C THR A 70 18.25 18.14 -3.61
N GLU A 71 19.51 18.39 -3.23
CA GLU A 71 20.48 17.33 -2.92
C GLU A 71 20.06 16.54 -1.69
N GLU A 72 19.52 17.19 -0.66
CA GLU A 72 19.02 16.52 0.54
C GLU A 72 17.90 15.53 0.20
N ARG A 73 17.01 15.93 -0.71
CA ARG A 73 15.94 15.04 -1.17
C ARG A 73 16.48 13.89 -2.01
N ARG A 74 17.52 14.11 -2.77
CA ARG A 74 18.21 13.07 -3.52
C ARG A 74 18.83 12.03 -2.60
N GLU A 75 19.55 12.48 -1.55
CA GLU A 75 20.13 11.57 -0.55
C GLU A 75 19.06 10.74 0.16
N GLU A 76 17.93 11.35 0.51
CA GLU A 76 16.81 10.63 1.12
C GLU A 76 16.26 9.54 0.19
N ILE A 77 16.07 9.84 -1.09
CA ILE A 77 15.59 8.88 -2.09
C ILE A 77 16.58 7.73 -2.25
N LEU A 78 17.88 8.00 -2.32
CA LEU A 78 18.92 6.98 -2.41
C LEU A 78 18.92 6.06 -1.18
N ARG A 79 18.73 6.62 0.01
CA ARG A 79 18.59 5.85 1.24
C ARG A 79 17.34 4.96 1.23
N GLN A 80 16.22 5.47 0.73
CA GLN A 80 14.98 4.70 0.59
C GLN A 80 15.16 3.55 -0.42
N ALA A 81 15.81 3.80 -1.55
CA ALA A 81 16.12 2.78 -2.55
C ALA A 81 17.03 1.70 -1.99
N SER A 82 18.08 2.08 -1.24
CA SER A 82 18.96 1.13 -0.54
C SER A 82 18.19 0.24 0.45
N MET A 83 17.28 0.83 1.22
CA MET A 83 16.43 0.08 2.15
C MET A 83 15.49 -0.87 1.40
N ALA A 84 14.94 -0.46 0.27
CA ALA A 84 14.08 -1.32 -0.56
C ALA A 84 14.86 -2.55 -1.06
N ASN A 85 16.06 -2.35 -1.60
CA ASN A 85 16.91 -3.42 -2.10
C ASN A 85 17.40 -4.37 -0.99
N ALA A 86 17.59 -3.87 0.23
CA ALA A 86 17.94 -4.68 1.39
C ALA A 86 16.76 -5.47 1.98
N THR A 87 15.55 -5.27 1.48
CA THR A 87 14.35 -5.98 1.94
C THR A 87 13.98 -7.06 0.92
N PRO A 88 14.29 -8.35 1.16
CA PRO A 88 14.20 -9.44 0.14
C PRO A 88 12.81 -9.68 -0.44
N THR A 89 11.81 -9.03 0.09
CA THR A 89 10.40 -9.18 -0.30
C THR A 89 9.90 -8.05 -1.20
N LEU A 90 10.75 -7.09 -1.56
CA LEU A 90 10.38 -6.01 -2.47
C LEU A 90 10.87 -6.29 -3.89
N THR A 91 10.09 -5.89 -4.88
CA THR A 91 10.54 -5.89 -6.27
C THR A 91 11.73 -4.93 -6.36
N PRO A 92 12.85 -5.31 -6.98
CA PRO A 92 13.98 -4.41 -7.20
C PRO A 92 13.53 -3.14 -7.92
N VAL A 93 14.06 -1.99 -7.49
CA VAL A 93 13.82 -0.68 -8.11
C VAL A 93 14.87 -0.43 -9.19
#